data_a7f6c2ea1b5609c18dfcfa33a5fd09c4
#
_entry.id   a7f6c2ea1b5609c18dfcfa33a5fd09c4
#
_cell.length_a   1.000
_cell.length_b   1.000
_cell.length_c   1.000
_cell.angle_alpha   90.00
_cell.angle_beta   90.00
_cell.angle_gamma   90.00
#
_symmetry.space_group_name_H-M   'P 1'
#
loop_
_entity.id
_entity.type
_entity.pdbx_description
1 polymer ?
#
loop_
_entity_poly.entity_id
_entity_poly.type
_entity_poly.pdbx_seq_one_letter_code
_entity_poly.pdbx_strand_id
1 'polypeptide(L)'
;KIENFKVNHENSGRKDWELKAELAQINQKTETTKMSNVEYIFIDSKMREFKVHADFGTLMNKTNDLDLEGNVKMIIETEIIKDQLANEPSSKQNIRVVN
;
A
#
# COMPACT_ATOMS: atom_id res chain seq x y z
N LYS A 1 -18.05 8.90 -4.32
CA LYS A 1 -17.42 8.07 -3.29
C LYS A 1 -17.53 6.61 -3.61
N ILE A 2 -16.45 5.91 -3.40
CA ILE A 2 -16.40 4.48 -3.66
C ILE A 2 -16.19 3.77 -2.34
N GLU A 3 -17.05 2.80 -2.05
CA GLU A 3 -16.93 1.98 -0.86
C GLU A 3 -16.19 0.70 -1.20
N ASN A 4 -15.39 0.23 -0.25
CA ASN A 4 -14.63 -1.01 -0.42
C ASN A 4 -13.76 -0.95 -1.66
N PHE A 5 -13.03 0.14 -1.77
CA PHE A 5 -12.13 0.39 -2.88
C PHE A 5 -10.94 -0.56 -2.83
N LYS A 6 -10.55 -1.07 -3.99
CA LYS A 6 -9.46 -2.04 -4.06
C LYS A 6 -8.73 -1.90 -5.38
N VAL A 7 -7.41 -1.82 -5.29
CA VAL A 7 -6.54 -1.80 -6.46
C VAL A 7 -5.41 -2.77 -6.20
N ASN A 8 -5.04 -3.54 -7.19
CA ASN A 8 -3.87 -4.39 -7.05
C ASN A 8 -3.04 -4.35 -8.31
N HIS A 9 -1.83 -4.80 -8.19
CA HIS A 9 -0.88 -4.86 -9.29
C HIS A 9 -0.33 -6.27 -9.36
N GLU A 10 -0.29 -6.82 -10.57
CA GLU A 10 0.24 -8.14 -10.79
C GLU A 10 1.41 -8.07 -11.74
N ASN A 11 2.38 -8.91 -11.48
CA ASN A 11 3.56 -9.00 -12.31
C ASN A 11 3.79 -10.47 -12.63
N SER A 12 3.71 -10.82 -13.91
CA SER A 12 3.89 -12.20 -14.35
C SER A 12 2.90 -13.14 -13.66
N GLY A 13 1.68 -12.71 -13.51
CA GLY A 13 0.64 -13.53 -12.90
C GLY A 13 0.66 -13.56 -11.39
N ARG A 14 1.59 -12.85 -10.77
CA ARG A 14 1.67 -12.79 -9.31
C ARG A 14 1.36 -11.39 -8.83
N LYS A 15 0.64 -11.34 -7.74
CA LYS A 15 0.26 -10.06 -7.14
C LYS A 15 1.47 -9.47 -6.41
N ASP A 16 1.87 -8.26 -6.80
CA ASP A 16 2.96 -7.54 -6.15
C ASP A 16 2.47 -6.78 -4.94
N TRP A 17 1.36 -6.08 -5.10
CA TRP A 17 0.81 -5.30 -4.01
C TRP A 17 -0.69 -5.16 -4.20
N GLU A 18 -1.35 -4.81 -3.12
CA GLU A 18 -2.78 -4.59 -3.10
C GLU A 18 -3.08 -3.43 -2.17
N LEU A 19 -3.94 -2.54 -2.61
CA LEU A 19 -4.34 -1.38 -1.84
C LEU A 19 -5.84 -1.46 -1.62
N LYS A 20 -6.25 -1.43 -0.38
CA LYS A 20 -7.67 -1.45 -0.01
C LYS A 20 -8.00 -0.24 0.82
N ALA A 21 -9.22 0.25 0.70
CA ALA A 21 -9.69 1.33 1.52
C ALA A 21 -11.19 1.18 1.73
N GLU A 22 -11.63 1.57 2.91
CA GLU A 22 -13.05 1.52 3.19
C GLU A 22 -13.81 2.52 2.32
N LEU A 23 -13.24 3.71 2.17
CA LEU A 23 -13.83 4.73 1.32
C LEU A 23 -12.75 5.34 0.46
N ALA A 24 -13.12 5.71 -0.76
CA ALA A 24 -12.21 6.37 -1.67
C ALA A 24 -12.95 7.42 -2.45
N GLN A 25 -12.25 8.49 -2.80
CA GLN A 25 -12.79 9.55 -3.62
C GLN A 25 -11.75 9.94 -4.66
N ILE A 26 -12.12 9.78 -5.92
CA ILE A 26 -11.24 10.07 -7.04
C ILE A 26 -11.45 11.50 -7.47
N ASN A 27 -10.36 12.25 -7.58
CA ASN A 27 -10.40 13.61 -8.08
C ASN A 27 -9.65 13.64 -9.40
N GLN A 28 -10.38 13.83 -10.48
CA GLN A 28 -9.78 13.79 -11.81
C GLN A 28 -8.96 15.03 -12.10
N LYS A 29 -9.27 16.13 -11.47
CA LYS A 29 -8.52 17.36 -11.72
C LYS A 29 -7.12 17.29 -11.13
N THR A 30 -7.00 16.77 -9.94
CA THR A 30 -5.69 16.62 -9.30
C THR A 30 -5.06 15.27 -9.62
N GLU A 31 -5.81 14.37 -10.23
CA GLU A 31 -5.36 13.03 -10.56
C GLU A 31 -4.91 12.26 -9.32
N THR A 32 -5.72 12.40 -8.27
CA THR A 32 -5.45 11.73 -7.01
C THR A 32 -6.68 10.97 -6.54
N THR A 33 -6.44 9.97 -5.72
CA THR A 33 -7.50 9.22 -5.04
C THR A 33 -7.25 9.33 -3.55
N LYS A 34 -8.18 9.94 -2.84
CA LYS A 34 -8.09 10.08 -1.40
C LYS A 34 -8.89 8.97 -0.74
N MET A 35 -8.31 8.38 0.28
CA MET A 35 -8.88 7.19 0.89
C MET A 35 -8.89 7.29 2.39
N SER A 36 -9.80 6.54 3.02
CA SER A 36 -9.81 6.41 4.46
C SER A 36 -9.85 4.94 4.84
N ASN A 37 -9.28 4.64 6.00
CA ASN A 37 -9.11 3.27 6.50
C ASN A 37 -8.41 2.43 5.45
N VAL A 38 -7.14 2.74 5.27
CA VAL A 38 -6.35 2.20 4.17
C VAL A 38 -5.53 1.03 4.66
N GLU A 39 -5.48 -0.01 3.83
CA GLU A 39 -4.63 -1.16 4.07
C GLU A 39 -3.84 -1.42 2.80
N TYR A 40 -2.53 -1.40 2.92
CA TYR A 40 -1.64 -1.65 1.80
C TYR A 40 -0.84 -2.91 2.09
N ILE A 41 -0.89 -3.86 1.16
CA ILE A 41 -0.24 -5.15 1.31
C ILE A 41 0.72 -5.31 0.15
N PHE A 42 1.96 -5.66 0.44
CA PHE A 42 2.90 -5.95 -0.63
C PHE A 42 3.72 -7.18 -0.28
N ILE A 43 4.20 -7.83 -1.32
CA ILE A 43 4.95 -9.07 -1.20
C ILE A 43 6.31 -8.83 -1.83
N ASP A 44 7.38 -9.09 -1.09
CA ASP A 44 8.72 -8.86 -1.61
C ASP A 44 9.22 -10.06 -2.40
N SER A 45 10.45 -9.96 -2.88
CA SER A 45 11.02 -11.00 -3.71
C SER A 45 11.22 -12.32 -2.98
N LYS A 46 11.20 -12.28 -1.67
CA LYS A 46 11.34 -13.49 -0.86
C LYS A 46 10.00 -14.01 -0.37
N MET A 47 8.92 -13.53 -0.97
CA MET A 47 7.56 -13.95 -0.65
C MET A 47 7.13 -13.61 0.76
N ARG A 48 7.72 -12.56 1.33
CA ARG A 48 7.28 -12.06 2.62
C ARG A 48 6.19 -11.05 2.42
N GLU A 49 5.16 -11.14 3.23
CA GLU A 49 4.01 -10.25 3.11
C GLU A 49 4.12 -9.14 4.15
N PHE A 50 4.01 -7.92 3.70
CA PHE A 50 4.04 -6.74 4.55
C PHE A 50 2.68 -6.06 4.43
N LYS A 51 2.10 -5.74 5.56
CA LYS A 51 0.80 -5.08 5.61
C LYS A 51 0.94 -3.77 6.35
N VAL A 52 0.51 -2.68 5.72
CA VAL A 52 0.56 -1.36 6.32
C VAL A 52 -0.85 -0.84 6.44
N HIS A 53 -1.20 -0.38 7.63
CA HIS A 53 -2.50 0.21 7.88
C HIS A 53 -2.34 1.68 8.19
N ALA A 54 -3.25 2.51 7.67
CA ALA A 54 -3.25 3.93 7.93
C ALA A 54 -4.68 4.45 7.95
N ASP A 55 -4.90 5.53 8.68
CA ASP A 55 -6.23 6.14 8.72
C ASP A 55 -6.58 6.77 7.38
N PHE A 56 -5.60 7.34 6.69
CA PHE A 56 -5.83 8.03 5.44
C PHE A 56 -4.73 7.72 4.45
N GLY A 57 -5.07 7.81 3.17
CA GLY A 57 -4.09 7.63 2.12
C GLY A 57 -4.43 8.49 0.93
N THR A 58 -3.42 8.84 0.16
CA THR A 58 -3.60 9.54 -1.10
C THR A 58 -2.76 8.84 -2.15
N LEU A 59 -3.43 8.39 -3.20
CA LEU A 59 -2.77 7.72 -4.30
C LEU A 59 -2.66 8.69 -5.47
N MET A 60 -1.45 8.87 -5.97
CA MET A 60 -1.23 9.66 -7.18
C MET A 60 -1.49 8.76 -8.37
N ASN A 61 -2.55 9.02 -9.11
CA ASN A 61 -3.02 8.08 -10.11
C ASN A 61 -2.05 7.87 -11.27
N LYS A 62 -1.26 8.89 -11.59
CA LYS A 62 -0.33 8.78 -12.71
C LYS A 62 0.90 7.96 -12.38
N THR A 63 1.44 8.14 -11.18
CA THR A 63 2.72 7.54 -10.81
C THR A 63 2.57 6.37 -9.87
N ASN A 64 1.37 6.18 -9.30
CA ASN A 64 1.12 5.19 -8.26
C ASN A 64 1.89 5.45 -6.98
N ASP A 65 2.32 6.69 -6.77
CA ASP A 65 2.90 7.06 -5.49
C ASP A 65 1.80 7.09 -4.44
N LEU A 66 2.12 6.60 -3.27
CA LEU A 66 1.15 6.47 -2.20
C LEU A 66 1.65 7.17 -0.96
N ASP A 67 0.85 8.11 -0.45
CA ASP A 67 1.10 8.78 0.82
C ASP A 67 0.16 8.19 1.86
N LEU A 68 0.71 7.73 2.97
CA LEU A 68 -0.09 7.19 4.07
C LEU A 68 0.05 8.10 5.28
N GLU A 69 -1.06 8.35 5.94
CA GLU A 69 -1.11 9.32 7.01
C GLU A 69 -2.06 8.87 8.09
N GLY A 70 -1.71 9.13 9.33
CA GLY A 70 -2.56 8.86 10.48
C GLY A 70 -2.42 7.45 11.02
N ASN A 71 -1.83 7.32 12.20
CA ASN A 71 -1.69 6.03 12.90
C ASN A 71 -1.17 4.93 12.00
N VAL A 72 -0.10 5.24 11.28
CA VAL A 72 0.46 4.27 10.33
C VAL A 72 1.15 3.16 11.09
N LYS A 73 0.76 1.92 10.77
CA LYS A 73 1.31 0.72 11.40
C LYS A 73 1.70 -0.28 10.33
N MET A 74 2.83 -0.92 10.53
CA MET A 74 3.29 -1.96 9.62
C MET A 74 3.37 -3.28 10.34
N ILE A 75 2.84 -4.31 9.71
CA ILE A 75 2.86 -5.68 10.22
C ILE A 75 3.53 -6.56 9.19
N ILE A 76 4.47 -7.37 9.64
CA ILE A 76 5.14 -8.32 8.77
C ILE A 76 4.58 -9.69 9.09
N GLU A 77 4.02 -10.34 8.10
CA GLU A 77 3.24 -11.54 8.32
C GLU A 77 3.97 -12.81 7.96
N THR A 78 5.27 -12.83 8.14
CA THR A 78 5.98 -14.07 7.93
C THR A 78 6.79 -14.39 9.17
N GLU A 79 6.92 -15.68 9.46
CA GLU A 79 7.51 -16.11 10.69
C GLU A 79 9.02 -16.15 10.68
N ILE A 80 9.62 -16.15 9.53
CA ILE A 80 11.04 -16.40 9.43
C ILE A 80 11.81 -15.19 9.02
N ILE A 81 11.52 -14.08 9.58
CA ILE A 81 12.12 -12.86 9.11
C ILE A 81 13.10 -12.26 10.05
N LYS A 82 13.26 -12.79 11.22
CA LYS A 82 14.11 -12.11 12.18
C LYS A 82 15.52 -11.90 11.68
N ASP A 83 15.98 -12.80 10.85
CA ASP A 83 17.32 -12.66 10.27
C ASP A 83 17.31 -11.85 8.99
N GLN A 84 16.14 -11.42 8.55
CA GLN A 84 15.99 -10.74 7.29
C GLN A 84 15.53 -9.30 7.46
N LEU A 85 15.50 -8.82 8.68
CA LEU A 85 14.92 -7.50 8.94
C LEU A 85 15.71 -6.38 8.31
N ALA A 86 16.97 -6.59 8.02
CA ALA A 86 17.78 -5.58 7.40
C ALA A 86 17.50 -5.43 5.92
N ASN A 87 16.83 -6.39 5.33
CA ASN A 87 16.56 -6.36 3.90
C ASN A 87 15.36 -5.51 3.62
N GLU A 88 15.49 -4.65 2.64
CA GLU A 88 14.37 -3.81 2.26
C GLU A 88 13.52 -4.51 1.22
N PRO A 89 12.21 -4.29 1.26
CA PRO A 89 11.35 -4.86 0.23
C PRO A 89 11.71 -4.30 -1.13
N SER A 90 11.61 -5.12 -2.13
CA SER A 90 11.87 -4.69 -3.48
C SER A 90 10.61 -4.14 -4.12
N SER A 91 10.03 -3.16 -3.48
CA SER A 91 8.83 -2.51 -3.99
C SER A 91 9.23 -1.47 -5.02
N LYS A 92 8.49 -1.41 -6.10
CA LYS A 92 8.70 -0.40 -7.11
C LYS A 92 7.82 0.81 -6.92
N GLN A 93 7.04 0.80 -5.89
CA GLN A 93 6.14 1.89 -5.59
C GLN A 93 6.78 2.78 -4.54
N ASN A 94 6.73 4.08 -4.75
CA ASN A 94 7.20 5.03 -3.77
C ASN A 94 6.13 5.23 -2.73
N ILE A 95 6.47 4.95 -1.49
CA ILE A 95 5.55 5.09 -0.38
C ILE A 95 6.12 6.10 0.59
N ARG A 96 5.31 7.09 0.92
CA ARG A 96 5.69 8.09 1.89
C ARG A 96 4.74 7.99 3.08
N VAL A 97 5.32 7.96 4.25
CA VAL A 97 4.54 7.89 5.49
C VAL A 97 4.56 9.24 6.16
N VAL A 98 3.38 9.80 6.40
CA VAL A 98 3.23 11.08 7.07
C VAL A 98 2.41 10.82 8.33
N ASN A 99 2.98 11.15 9.47
CA ASN A 99 2.32 10.76 10.71
C ASN A 99 2.13 11.94 11.65
#